data_e11d65fe913baa16d7e9f8fa332015fe
#
_entry.id   e11d65fe913baa16d7e9f8fa332015fe
#
_cell.length_a   1.000
_cell.length_b   1.000
_cell.length_c   1.000
_cell.angle_alpha   90.00
_cell.angle_beta   90.00
_cell.angle_gamma   90.00
#
_symmetry.space_group_name_H-M   'P 1'
#
loop_
_entity.id
_entity.type
_entity.pdbx_description
1 polymer ?
#
loop_
_entity_poly.entity_id
_entity_poly.type
_entity_poly.pdbx_seq_one_letter_code
_entity_poly.pdbx_strand_id
1 'polypeptide(L)'
;MTTQTRTSTPPPVRPAHLLALPGVYAPQHDTELLTRALHREAIGPGTSVLDLGTGTGALAVAAARRGARVTAVDISWRAVLTARLNARLAGQSVTVRHGDLAAAAPKGPYDLLVSNPPYVPSPSPLLPRRGAARAWDGGPAGRAVVDRVCDAAPHALRPGGVLLMVHSALCGVDATLDRLTWLGLDAKVTDRRFIPFGPVLRSRRAWLRRRNLLGDDDTHEELVVIRAVLR
;
A
#
# COMPACT_ATOMS: atom_id res chain seq x y z
N MET A 1 35.36 28.13 15.49
CA MET A 1 33.88 28.23 15.71
C MET A 1 33.21 27.32 14.71
N THR A 2 32.82 26.13 15.16
CA THR A 2 32.22 25.11 14.30
C THR A 2 30.70 25.19 14.47
N THR A 3 30.02 25.66 13.44
CA THR A 3 28.56 25.80 13.41
C THR A 3 27.92 24.41 13.22
N GLN A 4 27.37 23.82 14.28
CA GLN A 4 26.56 22.60 14.19
C GLN A 4 25.23 22.95 13.56
N THR A 5 25.01 22.45 12.34
CA THR A 5 23.71 22.49 11.67
C THR A 5 22.76 21.50 12.38
N ARG A 6 21.83 22.02 13.17
CA ARG A 6 20.73 21.24 13.75
C ARG A 6 19.84 20.76 12.62
N THR A 7 19.90 19.47 12.29
CA THR A 7 18.87 18.80 11.49
C THR A 7 17.58 18.73 12.32
N SER A 8 16.64 19.61 12.04
CA SER A 8 15.31 19.56 12.63
C SER A 8 14.55 18.37 12.06
N THR A 9 14.30 17.37 12.89
CA THR A 9 13.36 16.29 12.58
C THR A 9 11.98 16.92 12.33
N PRO A 10 11.34 16.69 11.19
CA PRO A 10 10.02 17.24 10.94
C PRO A 10 9.02 16.67 11.97
N PRO A 11 8.04 17.47 12.43
CA PRO A 11 7.06 17.05 13.42
C PRO A 11 6.28 15.83 12.92
N PRO A 12 5.83 14.92 13.82
CA PRO A 12 5.05 13.76 13.45
C PRO A 12 3.76 14.23 12.76
N VAL A 13 3.60 13.83 11.51
CA VAL A 13 2.37 14.09 10.76
C VAL A 13 1.27 13.27 11.43
N ARG A 14 0.39 13.94 12.19
CA ARG A 14 -0.82 13.28 12.73
C ARG A 14 -1.62 12.77 11.54
N PRO A 15 -2.00 11.48 11.52
CA PRO A 15 -2.92 11.00 10.50
C PRO A 15 -4.18 11.86 10.58
N ALA A 16 -4.62 12.42 9.46
CA ALA A 16 -5.92 13.06 9.40
C ALA A 16 -6.96 12.04 9.89
N HIS A 17 -7.93 12.48 10.71
CA HIS A 17 -9.05 11.64 11.08
C HIS A 17 -9.84 11.31 9.80
N LEU A 18 -9.48 10.20 9.17
CA LEU A 18 -10.13 9.74 7.98
C LEU A 18 -11.35 8.91 8.37
N LEU A 19 -12.47 9.21 7.74
CA LEU A 19 -13.66 8.38 7.87
C LEU A 19 -13.39 7.02 7.21
N ALA A 20 -13.94 5.96 7.78
CA ALA A 20 -13.98 4.63 7.17
C ALA A 20 -15.44 4.15 7.18
N LEU A 21 -16.05 4.04 6.02
CA LEU A 21 -17.38 3.46 5.91
C LEU A 21 -17.33 1.94 6.22
N PRO A 22 -18.44 1.35 6.70
CA PRO A 22 -18.49 -0.09 6.98
C PRO A 22 -18.02 -0.92 5.79
N GLY A 23 -17.03 -1.80 6.02
CA GLY A 23 -16.41 -2.65 5.00
C GLY A 23 -15.28 -2.02 4.20
N VAL A 24 -14.87 -0.79 4.53
CA VAL A 24 -13.64 -0.16 4.03
C VAL A 24 -12.56 -0.29 5.09
N TYR A 25 -11.35 -0.66 4.67
CA TYR A 25 -10.20 -0.81 5.57
C TYR A 25 -9.82 0.54 6.18
N ALA A 26 -9.87 0.62 7.51
CA ALA A 26 -9.38 1.79 8.23
C ALA A 26 -7.84 1.78 8.26
N PRO A 27 -7.16 2.92 8.11
CA PRO A 27 -5.71 3.01 8.20
C PRO A 27 -5.19 2.43 9.52
N GLN A 28 -4.18 1.56 9.44
CA GLN A 28 -3.51 0.94 10.58
C GLN A 28 -1.98 1.07 10.42
N HIS A 29 -1.23 0.21 11.09
CA HIS A 29 0.24 0.23 11.13
C HIS A 29 0.90 0.11 9.76
N ASP A 30 0.31 -0.65 8.84
CA ASP A 30 0.73 -0.78 7.45
C ASP A 30 0.63 0.55 6.69
N THR A 31 -0.53 1.19 6.78
CA THR A 31 -0.77 2.50 6.17
C THR A 31 0.16 3.57 6.77
N GLU A 32 0.38 3.54 8.09
CA GLU A 32 1.34 4.45 8.74
C GLU A 32 2.77 4.23 8.23
N LEU A 33 3.21 2.97 8.14
CA LEU A 33 4.55 2.62 7.70
C LEU A 33 4.76 3.08 6.25
N LEU A 34 3.81 2.80 5.37
CA LEU A 34 3.86 3.21 3.97
C LEU A 34 3.77 4.73 3.79
N THR A 35 2.96 5.42 4.62
CA THR A 35 2.89 6.89 4.62
C THR A 35 4.23 7.52 4.98
N ARG A 36 4.97 6.95 5.95
CA ARG A 36 6.33 7.40 6.27
C ARG A 36 7.30 7.23 5.10
N ALA A 37 7.22 6.10 4.39
CA ALA A 37 8.01 5.87 3.18
C ALA A 37 7.66 6.88 2.09
N LEU A 38 6.36 7.11 1.87
CA LEU A 38 5.85 8.12 0.93
C LEU A 38 6.41 9.52 1.20
N HIS A 39 6.52 9.90 2.47
CA HIS A 39 7.04 11.22 2.84
C HIS A 39 8.54 11.41 2.57
N ARG A 40 9.30 10.33 2.35
CA ARG A 40 10.72 10.40 1.96
C ARG A 40 10.93 10.52 0.45
N GLU A 41 9.89 10.26 -0.35
CA GLU A 41 9.98 10.47 -1.79
C GLU A 41 9.90 11.95 -2.16
N ALA A 42 10.52 12.31 -3.28
CA ALA A 42 10.51 13.67 -3.82
C ALA A 42 9.15 14.00 -4.46
N ILE A 43 8.12 14.18 -3.64
CA ILE A 43 6.78 14.53 -4.08
C ILE A 43 6.57 16.04 -3.97
N GLY A 44 6.02 16.64 -5.02
CA GLY A 44 5.71 18.06 -5.06
C GLY A 44 4.79 18.43 -6.24
N PRO A 45 4.61 19.73 -6.50
CA PRO A 45 3.87 20.19 -7.68
C PRO A 45 4.45 19.59 -8.97
N GLY A 46 3.57 19.04 -9.82
CA GLY A 46 3.99 18.33 -11.04
C GLY A 46 4.16 16.83 -10.91
N THR A 47 4.40 16.30 -9.70
CA THR A 47 4.47 14.85 -9.48
C THR A 47 3.13 14.18 -9.72
N SER A 48 3.09 13.14 -10.55
CA SER A 48 1.91 12.32 -10.81
C SER A 48 1.96 11.04 -9.98
N VAL A 49 0.93 10.81 -9.18
CA VAL A 49 0.85 9.66 -8.26
C VAL A 49 -0.36 8.80 -8.58
N LEU A 50 -0.15 7.47 -8.62
CA LEU A 50 -1.20 6.46 -8.74
C LEU A 50 -1.29 5.67 -7.43
N ASP A 51 -2.46 5.70 -6.78
CA ASP A 51 -2.76 4.92 -5.57
C ASP A 51 -3.68 3.75 -5.92
N LEU A 52 -3.15 2.53 -5.89
CA LEU A 52 -3.87 1.30 -6.23
C LEU A 52 -4.40 0.60 -4.98
N GLY A 53 -5.72 0.40 -4.92
CA GLY A 53 -6.41 -0.12 -3.75
C GLY A 53 -6.51 0.93 -2.65
N THR A 54 -6.95 2.13 -3.01
CA THR A 54 -6.87 3.33 -2.17
C THR A 54 -7.62 3.24 -0.83
N GLY A 55 -8.63 2.36 -0.72
CA GLY A 55 -9.42 2.20 0.50
C GLY A 55 -10.06 3.52 0.99
N THR A 56 -9.61 4.02 2.14
CA THR A 56 -10.07 5.32 2.67
C THR A 56 -9.46 6.52 1.96
N GLY A 57 -8.51 6.35 1.06
CA GLY A 57 -7.79 7.45 0.42
C GLY A 57 -6.62 8.02 1.23
N ALA A 58 -6.17 7.31 2.26
CA ALA A 58 -5.13 7.80 3.18
C ALA A 58 -3.84 8.20 2.45
N LEU A 59 -3.32 7.32 1.59
CA LEU A 59 -2.09 7.54 0.82
C LEU A 59 -2.30 8.61 -0.25
N ALA A 60 -3.45 8.56 -0.93
CA ALA A 60 -3.82 9.57 -1.92
C ALA A 60 -3.88 10.98 -1.33
N VAL A 61 -4.52 11.16 -0.18
CA VAL A 61 -4.59 12.43 0.54
C VAL A 61 -3.21 12.88 1.01
N ALA A 62 -2.38 11.94 1.52
CA ALA A 62 -1.02 12.25 1.95
C ALA A 62 -0.15 12.77 0.79
N ALA A 63 -0.24 12.16 -0.39
CA ALA A 63 0.47 12.61 -1.59
C ALA A 63 -0.07 13.96 -2.10
N ALA A 64 -1.40 14.13 -2.14
CA ALA A 64 -2.04 15.37 -2.59
C ALA A 64 -1.68 16.58 -1.72
N ARG A 65 -1.57 16.40 -0.39
CA ARG A 65 -1.11 17.45 0.54
C ARG A 65 0.30 17.95 0.25
N ARG A 66 1.10 17.19 -0.47
CA ARG A 66 2.44 17.59 -0.93
C ARG A 66 2.42 18.26 -2.31
N GLY A 67 1.25 18.47 -2.88
CA GLY A 67 1.06 19.12 -4.18
C GLY A 67 1.03 18.17 -5.38
N ALA A 68 1.05 16.85 -5.17
CA ALA A 68 0.98 15.88 -6.26
C ALA A 68 -0.37 15.89 -6.97
N ARG A 69 -0.37 15.57 -8.26
CA ARG A 69 -1.57 15.19 -9.01
C ARG A 69 -1.86 13.72 -8.76
N VAL A 70 -2.92 13.41 -8.04
CA VAL A 70 -3.19 12.06 -7.57
C VAL A 70 -4.38 11.45 -8.30
N THR A 71 -4.17 10.25 -8.85
CA THR A 71 -5.22 9.33 -9.27
C THR A 71 -5.27 8.16 -8.28
N ALA A 72 -6.45 7.89 -7.73
CA ALA A 72 -6.69 6.81 -6.79
C ALA A 72 -7.71 5.82 -7.38
N VAL A 73 -7.46 4.53 -7.24
CA VAL A 73 -8.31 3.48 -7.81
C VAL A 73 -8.68 2.48 -6.72
N ASP A 74 -9.95 2.08 -6.70
CA ASP A 74 -10.41 0.96 -5.87
C ASP A 74 -11.53 0.19 -6.56
N ILE A 75 -11.54 -1.11 -6.35
CA ILE A 75 -12.56 -2.01 -6.89
C ILE A 75 -13.87 -1.98 -6.08
N SER A 76 -13.87 -1.37 -4.89
CA SER A 76 -15.03 -1.20 -4.02
C SER A 76 -15.65 0.19 -4.18
N TRP A 77 -16.92 0.26 -4.57
CA TRP A 77 -17.66 1.53 -4.59
C TRP A 77 -17.69 2.24 -3.25
N ARG A 78 -17.73 1.48 -2.14
CA ARG A 78 -17.68 2.06 -0.79
C ARG A 78 -16.34 2.74 -0.53
N ALA A 79 -15.23 2.11 -0.95
CA ALA A 79 -13.90 2.71 -0.86
C ALA A 79 -13.80 3.98 -1.73
N VAL A 80 -14.30 3.93 -2.97
CA VAL A 80 -14.33 5.10 -3.86
C VAL A 80 -15.08 6.28 -3.24
N LEU A 81 -16.27 6.03 -2.67
CA LEU A 81 -17.06 7.07 -2.00
C LEU A 81 -16.34 7.59 -0.76
N THR A 82 -15.76 6.69 0.05
CA THR A 82 -14.99 7.06 1.25
C THR A 82 -13.78 7.92 0.90
N ALA A 83 -12.99 7.50 -0.10
CA ALA A 83 -11.80 8.24 -0.54
C ALA A 83 -12.15 9.63 -1.09
N ARG A 84 -13.23 9.75 -1.87
CA ARG A 84 -13.74 11.05 -2.37
C ARG A 84 -14.14 11.97 -1.22
N LEU A 85 -14.88 11.45 -0.24
CA LEU A 85 -15.30 12.20 0.92
C LEU A 85 -14.10 12.69 1.74
N ASN A 86 -13.17 11.78 2.04
CA ASN A 86 -11.96 12.10 2.80
C ASN A 86 -11.06 13.11 2.08
N ALA A 87 -10.91 13.00 0.76
CA ALA A 87 -10.17 13.99 -0.02
C ALA A 87 -10.82 15.39 0.08
N ARG A 88 -12.14 15.47 -0.06
CA ARG A 88 -12.88 16.75 0.11
C ARG A 88 -12.73 17.32 1.52
N LEU A 89 -12.90 16.49 2.56
CA LEU A 89 -12.75 16.93 3.96
C LEU A 89 -11.32 17.38 4.28
N ALA A 90 -10.33 16.79 3.58
CA ALA A 90 -8.94 17.21 3.70
C ALA A 90 -8.59 18.45 2.84
N GLY A 91 -9.53 19.01 2.08
CA GLY A 91 -9.30 20.12 1.15
C GLY A 91 -8.39 19.76 -0.03
N GLN A 92 -8.34 18.46 -0.41
CA GLN A 92 -7.44 17.96 -1.45
C GLN A 92 -8.19 17.57 -2.73
N SER A 93 -7.59 17.86 -3.88
CA SER A 93 -8.08 17.40 -5.17
C SER A 93 -7.45 16.04 -5.49
N VAL A 94 -8.28 14.99 -5.52
CA VAL A 94 -7.89 13.61 -5.87
C VAL A 94 -8.86 13.07 -6.90
N THR A 95 -8.36 12.56 -8.02
CA THR A 95 -9.19 11.85 -9.00
C THR A 95 -9.40 10.42 -8.55
N VAL A 96 -10.60 10.10 -8.03
CA VAL A 96 -10.91 8.75 -7.54
C VAL A 96 -11.76 7.99 -8.55
N ARG A 97 -11.29 6.81 -8.97
CA ARG A 97 -11.93 5.93 -9.96
C ARG A 97 -12.33 4.59 -9.37
N HIS A 98 -13.46 4.07 -9.83
CA HIS A 98 -13.87 2.70 -9.55
C HIS A 98 -13.31 1.77 -10.61
N GLY A 99 -12.69 0.67 -10.17
CA GLY A 99 -12.25 -0.39 -11.07
C GLY A 99 -11.09 -1.21 -10.50
N ASP A 100 -10.60 -2.12 -11.33
CA ASP A 100 -9.64 -3.14 -10.92
C ASP A 100 -8.20 -2.70 -11.20
N LEU A 101 -7.49 -2.28 -10.15
CA LEU A 101 -6.07 -1.87 -10.18
C LEU A 101 -5.76 -0.89 -11.33
N ALA A 102 -4.61 -1.06 -11.98
CA ALA A 102 -4.13 -0.16 -13.02
C ALA A 102 -5.01 -0.16 -14.29
N ALA A 103 -5.82 -1.18 -14.53
CA ALA A 103 -6.73 -1.22 -15.68
C ALA A 103 -7.79 -0.11 -15.64
N ALA A 104 -8.14 0.39 -14.45
CA ALA A 104 -9.08 1.49 -14.27
C ALA A 104 -8.41 2.88 -14.18
N ALA A 105 -7.09 2.94 -14.11
CA ALA A 105 -6.35 4.20 -14.13
C ALA A 105 -6.27 4.77 -15.54
N PRO A 106 -6.20 6.11 -15.70
CA PRO A 106 -5.73 6.69 -16.96
C PRO A 106 -4.35 6.11 -17.30
N LYS A 107 -4.10 5.93 -18.60
CA LYS A 107 -2.77 5.51 -19.03
C LYS A 107 -1.73 6.53 -18.53
N GLY A 108 -0.65 6.01 -17.91
CA GLY A 108 0.48 6.79 -17.42
C GLY A 108 1.13 7.66 -18.47
N PRO A 109 2.33 8.13 -18.22
CA PRO A 109 3.23 7.63 -17.17
C PRO A 109 3.04 8.33 -15.82
N TYR A 110 3.24 7.56 -14.71
CA TYR A 110 3.24 8.09 -13.34
C TYR A 110 4.68 8.16 -12.80
N ASP A 111 4.93 9.15 -11.93
CA ASP A 111 6.20 9.28 -11.22
C ASP A 111 6.28 8.31 -10.04
N LEU A 112 5.13 8.08 -9.40
CA LEU A 112 5.03 7.23 -8.24
C LEU A 112 3.74 6.38 -8.30
N LEU A 113 3.90 5.08 -8.06
CA LEU A 113 2.83 4.15 -7.76
C LEU A 113 2.90 3.77 -6.30
N VAL A 114 1.82 3.92 -5.56
CA VAL A 114 1.74 3.50 -4.16
C VAL A 114 0.60 2.50 -4.00
N SER A 115 0.81 1.47 -3.14
CA SER A 115 -0.23 0.48 -2.87
C SER A 115 -0.08 -0.16 -1.49
N ASN A 116 -1.20 -0.28 -0.78
CA ASN A 116 -1.38 -1.18 0.35
C ASN A 116 -2.39 -2.25 -0.08
N PRO A 117 -1.98 -3.27 -0.83
CA PRO A 117 -2.89 -4.27 -1.39
C PRO A 117 -3.36 -5.26 -0.31
N PRO A 118 -4.47 -5.97 -0.50
CA PRO A 118 -4.81 -7.13 0.32
C PRO A 118 -3.69 -8.18 0.27
N TYR A 119 -3.09 -8.49 1.42
CA TYR A 119 -1.94 -9.39 1.53
C TYR A 119 -2.08 -10.47 2.60
N VAL A 120 -3.19 -10.53 3.34
CA VAL A 120 -3.33 -11.55 4.40
C VAL A 120 -3.60 -12.92 3.78
N PRO A 121 -2.77 -13.95 4.11
CA PRO A 121 -2.99 -15.31 3.63
C PRO A 121 -4.36 -15.83 4.07
N SER A 122 -5.07 -16.52 3.17
CA SER A 122 -6.45 -16.99 3.35
C SER A 122 -6.58 -18.45 2.97
N PRO A 123 -7.35 -19.28 3.71
CA PRO A 123 -7.61 -20.66 3.35
C PRO A 123 -8.41 -20.81 2.04
N SER A 124 -9.12 -19.77 1.62
CA SER A 124 -9.86 -19.79 0.36
C SER A 124 -8.93 -19.65 -0.84
N PRO A 125 -9.04 -20.52 -1.86
CA PRO A 125 -8.29 -20.37 -3.11
C PRO A 125 -8.76 -19.20 -3.96
N LEU A 126 -9.98 -18.71 -3.71
CA LEU A 126 -10.58 -17.61 -4.46
C LEU A 126 -10.57 -16.32 -3.64
N LEU A 127 -10.25 -15.21 -4.29
CA LEU A 127 -10.39 -13.89 -3.69
C LEU A 127 -11.88 -13.55 -3.44
N PRO A 128 -12.19 -12.89 -2.31
CA PRO A 128 -13.56 -12.50 -2.02
C PRO A 128 -14.10 -11.51 -3.07
N ARG A 129 -15.24 -11.82 -3.66
CA ARG A 129 -15.90 -10.92 -4.62
C ARG A 129 -16.65 -9.78 -3.95
N ARG A 130 -17.07 -9.96 -2.67
CA ARG A 130 -17.89 -9.02 -1.89
C ARG A 130 -17.49 -9.08 -0.41
N GLY A 131 -17.93 -8.09 0.35
CA GLY A 131 -17.73 -8.04 1.81
C GLY A 131 -16.38 -7.47 2.22
N ALA A 132 -16.19 -7.36 3.54
CA ALA A 132 -15.03 -6.71 4.14
C ALA A 132 -13.71 -7.47 3.88
N ALA A 133 -13.77 -8.80 3.73
CA ALA A 133 -12.61 -9.65 3.47
C ALA A 133 -11.82 -9.25 2.21
N ARG A 134 -12.47 -8.59 1.24
CA ARG A 134 -11.76 -8.03 0.07
C ARG A 134 -10.66 -7.04 0.42
N ALA A 135 -10.76 -6.41 1.58
CA ALA A 135 -9.81 -5.39 2.01
C ALA A 135 -8.51 -5.97 2.58
N TRP A 136 -8.46 -7.30 2.86
CA TRP A 136 -7.27 -7.92 3.44
C TRP A 136 -6.91 -9.29 2.87
N ASP A 137 -7.86 -10.07 2.30
CA ASP A 137 -7.55 -11.42 1.80
C ASP A 137 -6.74 -11.36 0.50
N GLY A 138 -5.52 -11.88 0.58
CA GLY A 138 -4.58 -11.99 -0.56
C GLY A 138 -4.49 -13.39 -1.18
N GLY A 139 -5.44 -14.30 -0.88
CA GLY A 139 -5.39 -15.70 -1.33
C GLY A 139 -4.46 -16.58 -0.48
N PRO A 140 -4.23 -17.86 -0.86
CA PRO A 140 -3.55 -18.84 0.00
C PRO A 140 -2.13 -18.48 0.45
N ALA A 141 -1.39 -17.75 -0.37
CA ALA A 141 -0.06 -17.24 -0.04
C ALA A 141 -0.05 -15.73 0.28
N GLY A 142 -1.21 -15.07 0.32
CA GLY A 142 -1.28 -13.62 0.50
C GLY A 142 -0.83 -12.81 -0.72
N ARG A 143 -0.51 -13.45 -1.84
CA ARG A 143 0.18 -12.82 -2.98
C ARG A 143 -0.71 -12.41 -4.14
N ALA A 144 -1.96 -12.87 -4.19
CA ALA A 144 -2.77 -12.74 -5.39
C ALA A 144 -2.99 -11.27 -5.86
N VAL A 145 -2.99 -10.30 -4.95
CA VAL A 145 -3.09 -8.88 -5.31
C VAL A 145 -1.72 -8.21 -5.32
N VAL A 146 -0.80 -8.61 -4.43
CA VAL A 146 0.61 -8.16 -4.42
C VAL A 146 1.26 -8.37 -5.79
N ASP A 147 1.15 -9.58 -6.35
CA ASP A 147 1.74 -9.91 -7.66
C ASP A 147 1.14 -9.08 -8.79
N ARG A 148 -0.17 -8.83 -8.76
CA ARG A 148 -0.85 -7.98 -9.76
C ARG A 148 -0.42 -6.51 -9.67
N VAL A 149 -0.10 -6.01 -8.49
CA VAL A 149 0.47 -4.66 -8.31
C VAL A 149 1.88 -4.62 -8.87
N CYS A 150 2.71 -5.66 -8.63
CA CYS A 150 4.04 -5.77 -9.24
C CYS A 150 3.96 -5.76 -10.78
N ASP A 151 3.04 -6.56 -11.36
CA ASP A 151 2.86 -6.65 -12.82
C ASP A 151 2.37 -5.33 -13.43
N ALA A 152 1.61 -4.55 -12.70
CA ALA A 152 1.12 -3.26 -13.17
C ALA A 152 2.21 -2.18 -13.18
N ALA A 153 3.24 -2.29 -12.34
CA ALA A 153 4.23 -1.24 -12.14
C ALA A 153 4.97 -0.82 -13.42
N PRO A 154 5.54 -1.73 -14.24
CA PRO A 154 6.28 -1.33 -15.45
C PRO A 154 5.40 -0.66 -16.50
N HIS A 155 4.09 -0.93 -16.49
CA HIS A 155 3.14 -0.34 -17.44
C HIS A 155 2.56 0.99 -16.98
N ALA A 156 2.61 1.27 -15.68
CA ALA A 156 2.08 2.49 -15.08
C ALA A 156 3.16 3.55 -14.86
N LEU A 157 4.38 3.13 -14.55
CA LEU A 157 5.48 4.05 -14.22
C LEU A 157 6.20 4.54 -15.46
N ARG A 158 6.77 5.75 -15.38
CA ARG A 158 7.79 6.21 -16.32
C ARG A 158 9.16 5.59 -16.00
N PRO A 159 10.13 5.59 -16.92
CA PRO A 159 11.52 5.30 -16.57
C PRO A 159 11.99 6.19 -15.41
N GLY A 160 12.62 5.60 -14.39
CA GLY A 160 12.98 6.26 -13.13
C GLY A 160 11.80 6.47 -12.16
N GLY A 161 10.59 6.08 -12.53
CA GLY A 161 9.41 6.10 -11.64
C GLY A 161 9.53 5.05 -10.52
N VAL A 162 8.85 5.30 -9.41
CA VAL A 162 8.98 4.52 -8.17
C VAL A 162 7.70 3.77 -7.85
N LEU A 163 7.80 2.50 -7.46
CA LEU A 163 6.78 1.76 -6.74
C LEU A 163 7.10 1.80 -5.24
N LEU A 164 6.10 2.16 -4.42
CA LEU A 164 6.08 1.92 -2.98
C LEU A 164 4.93 0.98 -2.62
N MET A 165 5.23 -0.15 -2.02
CA MET A 165 4.23 -1.13 -1.62
C MET A 165 4.52 -1.66 -0.23
N VAL A 166 3.48 -1.84 0.60
CA VAL A 166 3.59 -2.51 1.89
C VAL A 166 2.90 -3.87 1.83
N HIS A 167 3.50 -4.87 2.46
CA HIS A 167 2.85 -6.16 2.73
C HIS A 167 3.49 -6.84 3.95
N SER A 168 2.88 -7.93 4.43
CA SER A 168 3.44 -8.78 5.47
C SER A 168 4.57 -9.66 4.91
N ALA A 169 5.61 -9.90 5.70
CA ALA A 169 6.67 -10.86 5.35
C ALA A 169 6.13 -12.29 5.14
N LEU A 170 4.95 -12.60 5.68
CA LEU A 170 4.23 -13.86 5.43
C LEU A 170 3.94 -14.11 3.94
N CYS A 171 3.94 -13.05 3.11
CA CYS A 171 3.77 -13.17 1.66
C CYS A 171 5.04 -13.55 0.91
N GLY A 172 6.19 -13.66 1.58
CA GLY A 172 7.49 -13.89 0.94
C GLY A 172 8.08 -12.62 0.34
N VAL A 173 9.00 -12.01 1.10
CA VAL A 173 9.69 -10.77 0.70
C VAL A 173 10.51 -10.99 -0.56
N ASP A 174 11.34 -12.06 -0.57
CA ASP A 174 12.24 -12.38 -1.68
C ASP A 174 11.45 -12.61 -2.97
N ALA A 175 10.32 -13.32 -2.90
CA ALA A 175 9.46 -13.52 -4.05
C ALA A 175 8.92 -12.21 -4.65
N THR A 176 8.73 -11.16 -3.83
CA THR A 176 8.34 -9.83 -4.31
C THR A 176 9.51 -9.09 -4.96
N LEU A 177 10.69 -9.16 -4.34
CA LEU A 177 11.92 -8.55 -4.89
C LEU A 177 12.32 -9.20 -6.22
N ASP A 178 12.32 -10.54 -6.29
CA ASP A 178 12.64 -11.31 -7.50
C ASP A 178 11.68 -10.99 -8.64
N ARG A 179 10.37 -10.95 -8.35
CA ARG A 179 9.35 -10.58 -9.35
C ARG A 179 9.56 -9.19 -9.91
N LEU A 180 9.78 -8.19 -9.05
CA LEU A 180 10.02 -6.81 -9.48
C LEU A 180 11.33 -6.70 -10.28
N THR A 181 12.38 -7.40 -9.87
CA THR A 181 13.66 -7.46 -10.61
C THR A 181 13.46 -8.07 -11.98
N TRP A 182 12.73 -9.18 -12.07
CA TRP A 182 12.39 -9.81 -13.35
C TRP A 182 11.60 -8.88 -14.28
N LEU A 183 10.75 -8.01 -13.69
CA LEU A 183 9.97 -7.00 -14.40
C LEU A 183 10.78 -5.73 -14.75
N GLY A 184 12.09 -5.69 -14.50
CA GLY A 184 12.96 -4.58 -14.85
C GLY A 184 13.02 -3.45 -13.82
N LEU A 185 12.57 -3.69 -12.59
CA LEU A 185 12.67 -2.71 -11.51
C LEU A 185 13.85 -3.05 -10.57
N ASP A 186 14.55 -2.02 -10.09
CA ASP A 186 15.52 -2.14 -9.00
C ASP A 186 14.79 -2.08 -7.65
N ALA A 187 14.61 -3.24 -7.01
CA ALA A 187 13.75 -3.41 -5.85
C ALA A 187 14.53 -3.67 -4.56
N LYS A 188 14.10 -3.05 -3.46
CA LYS A 188 14.65 -3.29 -2.12
C LYS A 188 13.61 -3.08 -1.03
N VAL A 189 13.86 -3.69 0.14
CA VAL A 189 13.14 -3.37 1.37
C VAL A 189 13.74 -2.08 1.96
N THR A 190 12.89 -1.09 2.23
CA THR A 190 13.33 0.18 2.83
C THR A 190 12.92 0.33 4.29
N ASP A 191 11.88 -0.37 4.71
CA ASP A 191 11.36 -0.31 6.08
C ASP A 191 10.84 -1.67 6.53
N ARG A 192 10.99 -1.92 7.82
CA ARG A 192 10.45 -3.10 8.51
C ARG A 192 9.81 -2.68 9.82
N ARG A 193 8.72 -3.34 10.19
CA ARG A 193 8.05 -3.11 11.48
C ARG A 193 7.38 -4.38 11.98
N PHE A 194 7.74 -4.82 13.17
CA PHE A 194 7.00 -5.88 13.86
C PHE A 194 5.76 -5.30 14.54
N ILE A 195 4.63 -5.93 14.32
CA ILE A 195 3.35 -5.57 14.93
C ILE A 195 2.66 -6.80 15.50
N PRO A 196 1.91 -6.69 16.59
CA PRO A 196 1.09 -7.80 17.08
C PRO A 196 0.08 -8.25 16.01
N PHE A 197 -0.20 -9.55 15.94
CA PHE A 197 -1.21 -10.06 15.02
C PHE A 197 -2.54 -9.34 15.17
N GLY A 198 -3.08 -8.86 14.07
CA GLY A 198 -4.45 -8.37 13.98
C GLY A 198 -5.50 -9.49 14.17
N PRO A 199 -6.79 -9.13 14.32
CA PRO A 199 -7.87 -10.11 14.55
C PRO A 199 -7.93 -11.21 13.48
N VAL A 200 -7.70 -10.86 12.21
CA VAL A 200 -7.76 -11.81 11.08
C VAL A 200 -6.64 -12.85 11.18
N LEU A 201 -5.38 -12.43 11.39
CA LEU A 201 -4.27 -13.36 11.55
C LEU A 201 -4.45 -14.24 12.81
N ARG A 202 -4.92 -13.66 13.91
CA ARG A 202 -5.23 -14.44 15.14
C ARG A 202 -6.25 -15.54 14.86
N SER A 203 -7.33 -15.24 14.14
CA SER A 203 -8.36 -16.23 13.79
C SER A 203 -7.85 -17.32 12.85
N ARG A 204 -6.81 -17.04 12.07
CA ARG A 204 -6.20 -17.97 11.09
C ARG A 204 -4.95 -18.69 11.63
N ARG A 205 -4.53 -18.43 12.87
CA ARG A 205 -3.24 -18.89 13.42
C ARG A 205 -3.02 -20.39 13.24
N ALA A 206 -4.01 -21.23 13.60
CA ALA A 206 -3.91 -22.68 13.45
C ALA A 206 -3.75 -23.12 11.98
N TRP A 207 -4.40 -22.46 11.05
CA TRP A 207 -4.27 -22.74 9.64
C TRP A 207 -2.89 -22.29 9.10
N LEU A 208 -2.41 -21.11 9.48
CA LEU A 208 -1.10 -20.58 9.09
C LEU A 208 0.05 -21.47 9.57
N ARG A 209 -0.05 -22.00 10.80
CA ARG A 209 0.92 -22.98 11.33
C ARG A 209 0.94 -24.26 10.54
N ARG A 210 -0.23 -24.83 10.20
CA ARG A 210 -0.30 -26.03 9.34
C ARG A 210 0.30 -25.82 7.95
N ARG A 211 0.42 -24.57 7.51
CA ARG A 211 1.05 -24.19 6.24
C ARG A 211 2.51 -23.79 6.38
N ASN A 212 3.10 -23.94 7.57
CA ASN A 212 4.45 -23.50 7.90
C ASN A 212 4.71 -22.02 7.61
N LEU A 213 3.67 -21.19 7.68
CA LEU A 213 3.77 -19.75 7.54
C LEU A 213 4.02 -19.05 8.88
N LEU A 214 3.74 -19.73 10.00
CA LEU A 214 3.97 -19.26 11.38
C LEU A 214 4.60 -20.35 12.20
N GLY A 215 5.54 -19.98 13.06
CA GLY A 215 6.03 -20.80 14.16
C GLY A 215 5.02 -20.90 15.32
N ASP A 216 5.29 -21.79 16.27
CA ASP A 216 4.37 -22.06 17.39
C ASP A 216 4.26 -20.89 18.35
N ASP A 217 5.31 -20.12 18.55
CA ASP A 217 5.39 -19.00 19.48
C ASP A 217 5.18 -17.64 18.81
N ASP A 218 4.96 -17.62 17.49
CA ASP A 218 4.76 -16.36 16.79
C ASP A 218 3.48 -15.65 17.26
N THR A 219 3.65 -14.39 17.67
CA THR A 219 2.59 -13.49 18.13
C THR A 219 2.55 -12.18 17.35
N HIS A 220 3.58 -11.94 16.51
CA HIS A 220 3.78 -10.74 15.73
C HIS A 220 3.97 -11.09 14.25
N GLU A 221 3.56 -10.16 13.39
CA GLU A 221 3.92 -10.18 11.97
C GLU A 221 4.92 -9.06 11.67
N GLU A 222 5.79 -9.30 10.69
CA GLU A 222 6.66 -8.28 10.16
C GLU A 222 6.00 -7.64 8.94
N LEU A 223 5.77 -6.34 8.99
CA LEU A 223 5.42 -5.53 7.84
C LEU A 223 6.69 -5.03 7.15
N VAL A 224 6.70 -5.07 5.83
CA VAL A 224 7.81 -4.55 5.02
C VAL A 224 7.31 -3.53 4.01
N VAL A 225 8.09 -2.49 3.77
CA VAL A 225 7.90 -1.58 2.62
C VAL A 225 8.90 -1.95 1.55
N ILE A 226 8.38 -2.27 0.38
CA ILE A 226 9.17 -2.48 -0.84
C ILE A 226 9.19 -1.17 -1.62
N ARG A 227 10.39 -0.71 -1.95
CA ARG A 227 10.63 0.37 -2.89
C ARG A 227 11.30 -0.18 -4.13
N ALA A 228 10.73 0.08 -5.30
CA ALA A 228 11.31 -0.36 -6.57
C ALA A 228 11.32 0.79 -7.58
N VAL A 229 12.39 0.90 -8.36
CA VAL A 229 12.59 1.94 -9.38
C VAL A 229 12.59 1.29 -10.75
N LEU A 230 11.75 1.75 -11.66
CA LEU A 230 11.74 1.28 -13.05
C LEU A 230 12.99 1.79 -13.76
N ARG A 231 13.75 0.89 -14.36
CA ARG A 231 14.98 1.20 -15.12
C ARG A 231 14.70 1.85 -16.46
#